data_90dcc94757ed0bf99fc13aa9995b01ac
#
_entry.id   90dcc94757ed0bf99fc13aa9995b01ac
#
_cell.length_a   1.000
_cell.length_b   1.000
_cell.length_c   1.000
_cell.angle_alpha   90.00
_cell.angle_beta   90.00
_cell.angle_gamma   90.00
#
_symmetry.space_group_name_H-M   'P 1'
#
loop_
_entity.id
_entity.type
_entity.pdbx_description
1 polymer ?
#
loop_
_entity_poly.entity_id
_entity_poly.type
_entity_poly.pdbx_seq_one_letter_code
_entity_poly.pdbx_strand_id
1 'polypeptide(L)'
;HRPFRRQRQMCIRDRALATCPLVFMALFLEHARLLDLSRQVEIIALSNLIFALLLFVSDRKPSQRKFSDITARDFLVIGIWQSFSAFAGTSRSGASITGARFLNYGRKEAIIISAVLSIPAIVISSGYIGFKFFSSPNKIDVEFIIYATIFSFIFSYLALKFLVKFGELFSFTPYVIYRLFLGSALLIVLYL
;
A
#
# COMPACT_ATOMS: atom_id res chain seq x y z
N HIS A 1 -12.36 32.00 4.33
CA HIS A 1 -11.80 31.30 3.15
C HIS A 1 -10.34 30.82 3.32
N ARG A 2 -9.59 31.21 4.38
CA ARG A 2 -8.17 30.77 4.61
C ARG A 2 -7.98 29.36 5.21
N PRO A 3 -8.85 28.79 6.06
CA PRO A 3 -8.63 27.50 6.66
C PRO A 3 -8.68 26.34 5.63
N PHE A 4 -9.56 26.40 4.64
CA PHE A 4 -9.70 25.36 3.60
C PHE A 4 -8.48 25.27 2.66
N ARG A 5 -7.83 26.39 2.33
CA ARG A 5 -6.61 26.39 1.51
C ARG A 5 -5.41 25.77 2.27
N ARG A 6 -5.28 26.08 3.57
CA ARG A 6 -4.20 25.50 4.39
C ARG A 6 -4.36 23.99 4.57
N GLN A 7 -5.57 23.49 4.79
CA GLN A 7 -5.84 22.06 4.85
C GLN A 7 -5.54 21.35 3.51
N ARG A 8 -5.89 21.94 2.37
CA ARG A 8 -5.59 21.37 1.05
C ARG A 8 -4.09 21.32 0.76
N GLN A 9 -3.35 22.38 1.09
CA GLN A 9 -1.90 22.43 0.84
C GLN A 9 -1.11 21.54 1.80
N MET A 10 -1.50 21.45 3.07
CA MET A 10 -0.92 20.49 4.01
C MET A 10 -1.10 19.05 3.53
N CYS A 11 -2.29 18.68 3.08
CA CYS A 11 -2.54 17.32 2.59
C CYS A 11 -1.66 16.88 1.42
N ILE A 12 -1.36 17.73 0.44
CA ILE A 12 -0.55 17.37 -0.74
C ILE A 12 0.93 17.22 -0.33
N ARG A 13 1.46 18.19 0.38
CA ARG A 13 2.85 18.18 0.86
C ARG A 13 3.11 17.00 1.81
N ASP A 14 2.19 16.75 2.73
CA ASP A 14 2.34 15.70 3.73
C ASP A 14 2.25 14.30 3.11
N ARG A 15 1.42 14.12 2.07
CA ARG A 15 1.38 12.88 1.27
C ARG A 15 2.67 12.66 0.49
N ALA A 16 3.22 13.70 -0.13
CA ALA A 16 4.50 13.61 -0.82
C ALA A 16 5.62 13.23 0.16
N LEU A 17 5.69 13.89 1.32
CA LEU A 17 6.66 13.56 2.37
C LEU A 17 6.50 12.13 2.90
N ALA A 18 5.27 11.65 3.06
CA ALA A 18 5.01 10.28 3.49
C ALA A 18 5.43 9.22 2.43
N THR A 19 5.60 9.62 1.18
CA THR A 19 6.09 8.72 0.12
C THR A 19 7.62 8.64 0.09
N CYS A 20 8.33 9.63 0.65
CA CYS A 20 9.80 9.63 0.68
C CYS A 20 10.40 8.38 1.32
N PRO A 21 9.92 7.85 2.46
CA PRO A 21 10.46 6.62 3.04
C PRO A 21 10.33 5.42 2.10
N LEU A 22 9.23 5.32 1.35
CA LEU A 22 9.02 4.26 0.37
C LEU A 22 10.00 4.37 -0.80
N VAL A 23 10.16 5.57 -1.35
CA VAL A 23 11.11 5.81 -2.46
C VAL A 23 12.53 5.53 -2.00
N PHE A 24 12.91 6.02 -0.81
CA PHE A 24 14.21 5.74 -0.23
C PHE A 24 14.47 4.24 -0.07
N MET A 25 13.50 3.50 0.49
CA MET A 25 13.62 2.05 0.67
C MET A 25 13.74 1.32 -0.68
N ALA A 26 12.94 1.71 -1.67
CA ALA A 26 13.02 1.12 -3.02
C ALA A 26 14.38 1.35 -3.67
N LEU A 27 14.91 2.59 -3.63
CA LEU A 27 16.23 2.94 -4.14
C LEU A 27 17.36 2.25 -3.36
N PHE A 28 17.22 2.13 -2.05
CA PHE A 28 18.17 1.40 -1.21
C PHE A 28 18.26 -0.07 -1.61
N LEU A 29 17.11 -0.75 -1.76
CA LEU A 29 17.07 -2.15 -2.19
C LEU A 29 17.65 -2.35 -3.59
N GLU A 30 17.41 -1.40 -4.50
CA GLU A 30 17.99 -1.41 -5.84
C GLU A 30 19.51 -1.23 -5.80
N HIS A 31 19.98 -0.22 -5.09
CA HIS A 31 21.42 0.08 -4.95
C HIS A 31 22.19 -1.05 -4.24
N ALA A 32 21.60 -1.62 -3.19
CA ALA A 32 22.17 -2.74 -2.45
C ALA A 32 22.08 -4.09 -3.20
N ARG A 33 21.50 -4.12 -4.40
CA ARG A 33 21.22 -5.34 -5.19
C ARG A 33 20.40 -6.39 -4.43
N LEU A 34 19.57 -5.93 -3.49
CA LEU A 34 18.69 -6.77 -2.67
C LEU A 34 17.30 -6.98 -3.30
N LEU A 35 17.02 -6.37 -4.46
CA LEU A 35 15.73 -6.50 -5.13
C LEU A 35 15.44 -7.96 -5.50
N ASP A 36 16.41 -8.68 -6.05
CA ASP A 36 16.22 -10.07 -6.45
C ASP A 36 16.02 -10.96 -5.22
N LEU A 37 16.79 -10.70 -4.14
CA LEU A 37 16.59 -11.38 -2.86
C LEU A 37 15.19 -11.11 -2.30
N SER A 38 14.72 -9.86 -2.33
CA SER A 38 13.39 -9.49 -1.83
C SER A 38 12.23 -10.13 -2.61
N ARG A 39 12.49 -10.67 -3.80
CA ARG A 39 11.54 -11.36 -4.68
C ARG A 39 11.60 -12.88 -4.58
N GLN A 40 12.48 -13.44 -3.75
CA GLN A 40 12.48 -14.88 -3.49
C GLN A 40 11.18 -15.31 -2.81
N VAL A 41 10.69 -16.49 -3.15
CA VAL A 41 9.40 -16.99 -2.68
C VAL A 41 9.35 -17.08 -1.17
N GLU A 42 10.46 -17.45 -0.52
CA GLU A 42 10.61 -17.49 0.94
C GLU A 42 10.35 -16.12 1.57
N ILE A 43 11.00 -15.08 1.03
CA ILE A 43 10.87 -13.71 1.54
C ILE A 43 9.45 -13.18 1.32
N ILE A 44 8.85 -13.50 0.16
CA ILE A 44 7.44 -13.17 -0.13
C ILE A 44 6.51 -13.84 0.87
N ALA A 45 6.69 -15.12 1.13
CA ALA A 45 5.86 -15.87 2.05
C ALA A 45 6.03 -15.37 3.50
N LEU A 46 7.26 -15.17 3.96
CA LEU A 46 7.55 -14.69 5.32
C LEU A 46 7.03 -13.27 5.53
N SER A 47 7.30 -12.36 4.61
CA SER A 47 6.79 -10.96 4.70
C SER A 47 5.26 -10.93 4.69
N ASN A 48 4.62 -11.76 3.86
CA ASN A 48 3.17 -11.90 3.84
C ASN A 48 2.61 -12.38 5.19
N LEU A 49 3.21 -13.40 5.81
CA LEU A 49 2.79 -13.93 7.11
C LEU A 49 3.01 -12.92 8.23
N ILE A 50 4.19 -12.28 8.29
CA ILE A 50 4.50 -11.27 9.31
C ILE A 50 3.51 -10.11 9.24
N PHE A 51 3.27 -9.55 8.05
CA PHE A 51 2.34 -8.43 7.89
C PHE A 51 0.86 -8.82 8.03
N ALA A 52 0.51 -10.09 7.82
CA ALA A 52 -0.81 -10.61 8.20
C ALA A 52 -1.02 -10.58 9.72
N LEU A 53 -0.02 -11.03 10.49
CA LEU A 53 -0.06 -11.00 11.95
C LEU A 53 -0.05 -9.57 12.51
N LEU A 54 0.78 -8.68 11.96
CA LEU A 54 0.81 -7.27 12.34
C LEU A 54 -0.53 -6.58 12.08
N LEU A 55 -1.16 -6.86 10.95
CA LEU A 55 -2.51 -6.36 10.65
C LEU A 55 -3.54 -6.89 11.65
N PHE A 56 -3.49 -8.17 11.98
CA PHE A 56 -4.37 -8.78 12.98
C PHE A 56 -4.24 -8.11 14.35
N VAL A 57 -3.02 -7.90 14.82
CA VAL A 57 -2.76 -7.23 16.11
C VAL A 57 -3.22 -5.76 16.05
N SER A 58 -2.93 -5.05 14.97
CA SER A 58 -3.33 -3.65 14.82
C SER A 58 -4.85 -3.48 14.73
N ASP A 59 -5.55 -4.44 14.13
CA ASP A 59 -7.03 -4.39 14.00
C ASP A 59 -7.77 -4.49 15.33
N ARG A 60 -7.13 -5.01 16.38
CA ARG A 60 -7.65 -5.05 17.76
C ARG A 60 -7.52 -3.73 18.50
N LYS A 61 -6.77 -2.75 17.97
CA LYS A 61 -6.66 -1.43 18.57
C LYS A 61 -7.99 -0.67 18.52
N PRO A 62 -8.26 0.19 19.50
CA PRO A 62 -9.50 0.98 19.52
C PRO A 62 -9.59 1.89 18.30
N SER A 63 -10.82 2.22 17.89
CA SER A 63 -11.11 3.13 16.78
C SER A 63 -11.52 4.49 17.33
N GLN A 64 -10.55 5.29 17.75
CA GLN A 64 -10.78 6.56 18.44
C GLN A 64 -10.59 7.78 17.55
N ARG A 65 -9.81 7.66 16.47
CA ARG A 65 -9.44 8.77 15.59
C ARG A 65 -10.14 8.68 14.23
N LYS A 66 -10.56 9.83 13.73
CA LYS A 66 -11.17 10.00 12.42
C LYS A 66 -10.13 10.56 11.42
N PHE A 67 -10.48 10.53 10.14
CA PHE A 67 -9.63 11.11 9.10
C PHE A 67 -9.37 12.62 9.29
N SER A 68 -10.33 13.34 9.92
CA SER A 68 -10.18 14.77 10.27
C SER A 68 -9.04 15.06 11.24
N ASP A 69 -8.64 14.07 12.05
CA ASP A 69 -7.67 14.22 13.13
C ASP A 69 -6.23 13.93 12.65
N ILE A 70 -6.06 13.71 11.34
CA ILE A 70 -4.77 13.35 10.77
C ILE A 70 -3.80 14.52 10.79
N THR A 71 -2.60 14.25 11.26
CA THR A 71 -1.50 15.21 11.34
C THR A 71 -0.38 14.86 10.34
N ALA A 72 0.51 15.81 10.05
CA ALA A 72 1.70 15.58 9.24
C ALA A 72 2.59 14.46 9.84
N ARG A 73 2.67 14.39 11.16
CA ARG A 73 3.41 13.33 11.87
C ARG A 73 2.80 11.95 11.61
N ASP A 74 1.47 11.85 11.62
CA ASP A 74 0.78 10.59 11.33
C ASP A 74 1.07 10.13 9.89
N PHE A 75 1.03 11.06 8.93
CA PHE A 75 1.41 10.75 7.54
C PHE A 75 2.83 10.21 7.44
N LEU A 76 3.79 10.80 8.17
CA LEU A 76 5.17 10.32 8.16
C LEU A 76 5.27 8.91 8.77
N VAL A 77 4.64 8.67 9.92
CA VAL A 77 4.64 7.36 10.58
C VAL A 77 4.00 6.29 9.67
N ILE A 78 2.85 6.60 9.06
CA ILE A 78 2.19 5.68 8.13
C ILE A 78 3.04 5.48 6.86
N GLY A 79 3.75 6.52 6.41
CA GLY A 79 4.72 6.44 5.31
C GLY A 79 5.89 5.50 5.60
N ILE A 80 6.39 5.50 6.84
CA ILE A 80 7.40 4.53 7.29
C ILE A 80 6.82 3.10 7.25
N TRP A 81 5.60 2.89 7.73
CA TRP A 81 4.93 1.60 7.57
C TRP A 81 4.77 1.21 6.10
N GLN A 82 4.40 2.16 5.25
CA GLN A 82 4.28 1.94 3.80
C GLN A 82 5.61 1.56 3.16
N SER A 83 6.76 2.03 3.65
CA SER A 83 8.08 1.72 3.06
C SER A 83 8.42 0.23 3.09
N PHE A 84 7.88 -0.53 4.05
CA PHE A 84 8.03 -1.99 4.07
C PHE A 84 7.39 -2.67 2.85
N SER A 85 6.50 -2.00 2.14
CA SER A 85 5.93 -2.56 0.90
C SER A 85 6.93 -2.63 -0.27
N ALA A 86 8.14 -2.10 -0.11
CA ALA A 86 9.24 -2.37 -1.03
C ALA A 86 9.67 -3.86 -1.02
N PHE A 87 9.41 -4.58 0.09
CA PHE A 87 9.54 -6.03 0.14
C PHE A 87 8.30 -6.69 -0.48
N ALA A 88 8.54 -7.57 -1.45
CA ALA A 88 7.46 -8.32 -2.06
C ALA A 88 6.73 -9.18 -0.99
N GLY A 89 5.40 -9.32 -1.11
CA GLY A 89 4.58 -10.04 -0.14
C GLY A 89 3.98 -9.17 0.97
N THR A 90 4.58 -8.02 1.32
CA THR A 90 4.10 -7.17 2.41
C THR A 90 2.70 -6.60 2.18
N SER A 91 2.32 -6.28 0.94
CA SER A 91 1.14 -5.51 0.55
C SER A 91 1.21 -4.03 0.99
N ARG A 92 1.27 -3.12 0.03
CA ARG A 92 1.34 -1.68 0.31
C ARG A 92 0.14 -1.17 1.12
N SER A 93 -1.07 -1.52 0.71
CA SER A 93 -2.28 -1.15 1.45
C SER A 93 -2.31 -1.80 2.82
N GLY A 94 -1.93 -3.08 2.93
CA GLY A 94 -1.84 -3.78 4.20
C GLY A 94 -0.90 -3.09 5.19
N ALA A 95 0.30 -2.70 4.76
CA ALA A 95 1.27 -2.00 5.60
C ALA A 95 0.75 -0.62 6.05
N SER A 96 0.21 0.19 5.12
CA SER A 96 -0.35 1.50 5.46
C SER A 96 -1.55 1.41 6.40
N ILE A 97 -2.47 0.46 6.17
CA ILE A 97 -3.62 0.21 7.05
C ILE A 97 -3.14 -0.21 8.44
N THR A 98 -2.16 -1.11 8.52
CA THR A 98 -1.56 -1.54 9.79
C THR A 98 -1.01 -0.35 10.56
N GLY A 99 -0.22 0.52 9.93
CA GLY A 99 0.31 1.74 10.54
C GLY A 99 -0.79 2.69 11.03
N ALA A 100 -1.83 2.92 10.23
CA ALA A 100 -2.96 3.76 10.60
C ALA A 100 -3.74 3.15 11.79
N ARG A 101 -3.95 1.83 11.81
CA ARG A 101 -4.60 1.14 12.92
C ARG A 101 -3.79 1.20 14.21
N PHE A 102 -2.46 1.11 14.16
CA PHE A 102 -1.60 1.32 15.34
C PHE A 102 -1.69 2.74 15.90
N LEU A 103 -2.02 3.73 15.07
CA LEU A 103 -2.32 5.09 15.50
C LEU A 103 -3.79 5.30 15.94
N ASN A 104 -4.54 4.22 16.14
CA ASN A 104 -5.94 4.20 16.58
C ASN A 104 -6.94 4.84 15.60
N TYR A 105 -6.63 4.94 14.31
CA TYR A 105 -7.62 5.30 13.30
C TYR A 105 -8.65 4.18 13.12
N GLY A 106 -9.92 4.54 12.88
CA GLY A 106 -10.96 3.59 12.53
C GLY A 106 -10.60 2.78 11.29
N ARG A 107 -11.24 1.62 11.07
CA ARG A 107 -10.98 0.75 9.90
C ARG A 107 -11.23 1.47 8.58
N LYS A 108 -12.39 2.13 8.47
CA LYS A 108 -12.74 2.95 7.31
C LYS A 108 -11.71 4.04 7.07
N GLU A 109 -11.35 4.77 8.10
CA GLU A 109 -10.36 5.84 8.05
C GLU A 109 -8.99 5.33 7.61
N ALA A 110 -8.56 4.19 8.14
CA ALA A 110 -7.29 3.55 7.77
C ALA A 110 -7.26 3.16 6.28
N ILE A 111 -8.38 2.64 5.74
CA ILE A 111 -8.51 2.34 4.31
C ILE A 111 -8.42 3.62 3.47
N ILE A 112 -9.13 4.68 3.87
CA ILE A 112 -9.11 5.97 3.16
C ILE A 112 -7.69 6.58 3.19
N ILE A 113 -7.02 6.58 4.35
CA ILE A 113 -5.65 7.06 4.50
C ILE A 113 -4.71 6.28 3.57
N SER A 114 -4.81 4.95 3.57
CA SER A 114 -4.01 4.09 2.68
C SER A 114 -4.24 4.40 1.21
N ALA A 115 -5.50 4.57 0.78
CA ALA A 115 -5.85 4.92 -0.60
C ALA A 115 -5.27 6.29 -0.99
N VAL A 116 -5.37 7.28 -0.11
CA VAL A 116 -4.85 8.63 -0.32
C VAL A 116 -3.32 8.65 -0.44
N LEU A 117 -2.60 7.90 0.41
CA LEU A 117 -1.15 7.75 0.34
C LEU A 117 -0.68 6.97 -0.89
N SER A 118 -1.55 6.14 -1.45
CA SER A 118 -1.20 5.36 -2.64
C SER A 118 -1.05 6.23 -3.89
N ILE A 119 -1.73 7.38 -3.96
CA ILE A 119 -1.74 8.23 -5.16
C ILE A 119 -0.33 8.68 -5.57
N PRO A 120 0.46 9.37 -4.73
CA PRO A 120 1.80 9.79 -5.12
C PRO A 120 2.73 8.61 -5.40
N ALA A 121 2.60 7.51 -4.64
CA ALA A 121 3.41 6.31 -4.85
C ALA A 121 3.12 5.65 -6.22
N ILE A 122 1.84 5.58 -6.62
CA ILE A 122 1.46 5.06 -7.95
C ILE A 122 1.97 5.99 -9.05
N VAL A 123 1.82 7.30 -8.90
CA VAL A 123 2.28 8.27 -9.91
C VAL A 123 3.79 8.14 -10.14
N ILE A 124 4.59 8.05 -9.06
CA ILE A 124 6.04 7.90 -9.16
C ILE A 124 6.40 6.56 -9.82
N SER A 125 5.83 5.45 -9.36
CA SER A 125 6.14 4.13 -9.91
C SER A 125 5.69 3.97 -11.36
N SER A 126 4.51 4.48 -11.72
CA SER A 126 4.01 4.45 -13.10
C SER A 126 4.85 5.34 -14.01
N GLY A 127 5.30 6.50 -13.52
CA GLY A 127 6.22 7.38 -14.24
C GLY A 127 7.56 6.70 -14.53
N TYR A 128 8.14 6.04 -13.54
CA TYR A 128 9.39 5.29 -13.71
C TYR A 128 9.25 4.13 -14.69
N ILE A 129 8.18 3.33 -14.56
CA ILE A 129 7.90 2.21 -15.48
C ILE A 129 7.64 2.72 -16.89
N GLY A 130 6.84 3.80 -17.03
CA GLY A 130 6.55 4.43 -18.31
C GLY A 130 7.82 4.92 -18.99
N PHE A 131 8.68 5.63 -18.27
CA PHE A 131 9.98 6.10 -18.79
C PHE A 131 10.84 4.94 -19.30
N LYS A 132 10.98 3.86 -18.52
CA LYS A 132 11.74 2.67 -18.88
C LYS A 132 11.14 1.96 -20.11
N PHE A 133 9.82 1.93 -20.20
CA PHE A 133 9.08 1.31 -21.30
C PHE A 133 9.26 2.08 -22.61
N PHE A 134 9.13 3.41 -22.61
CA PHE A 134 9.35 4.25 -23.79
C PHE A 134 10.81 4.27 -24.25
N SER A 135 11.75 3.96 -23.36
CA SER A 135 13.18 3.83 -23.69
C SER A 135 13.53 2.44 -24.26
N SER A 136 12.58 1.51 -24.29
CA SER A 136 12.78 0.15 -24.84
C SER A 136 12.32 0.07 -26.29
N PRO A 137 13.05 -0.66 -27.18
CA PRO A 137 12.73 -0.78 -28.60
C PRO A 137 11.50 -1.69 -28.88
N ASN A 138 10.80 -2.17 -27.86
CA ASN A 138 9.65 -3.06 -28.03
C ASN A 138 8.47 -2.35 -28.68
N LYS A 139 7.79 -3.03 -29.61
CA LYS A 139 6.55 -2.53 -30.19
C LYS A 139 5.46 -2.47 -29.13
N ILE A 140 4.87 -1.30 -29.00
CA ILE A 140 3.80 -1.04 -28.04
C ILE A 140 2.48 -1.32 -28.72
N ASP A 141 1.70 -2.24 -28.19
CA ASP A 141 0.29 -2.39 -28.54
C ASP A 141 -0.54 -1.37 -27.75
N VAL A 142 -0.78 -0.22 -28.38
CA VAL A 142 -1.50 0.90 -27.77
C VAL A 142 -2.96 0.52 -27.49
N GLU A 143 -3.58 -0.30 -28.33
CA GLU A 143 -4.95 -0.75 -28.16
C GLU A 143 -5.09 -1.59 -26.89
N PHE A 144 -4.18 -2.54 -26.68
CA PHE A 144 -4.13 -3.35 -25.46
C PHE A 144 -3.96 -2.48 -24.20
N ILE A 145 -3.09 -1.47 -24.25
CA ILE A 145 -2.86 -0.55 -23.12
C ILE A 145 -4.13 0.22 -22.77
N ILE A 146 -4.87 0.71 -23.77
CA ILE A 146 -6.12 1.45 -23.54
C ILE A 146 -7.14 0.55 -22.85
N TYR A 147 -7.40 -0.65 -23.38
CA TYR A 147 -8.35 -1.58 -22.76
C TYR A 147 -7.91 -1.97 -21.34
N ALA A 148 -6.65 -2.33 -21.14
CA ALA A 148 -6.13 -2.67 -19.83
C ALA A 148 -6.30 -1.52 -18.82
N THR A 149 -6.09 -0.27 -19.24
CA THR A 149 -6.26 0.91 -18.40
C THR A 149 -7.72 1.12 -18.00
N ILE A 150 -8.65 1.03 -18.96
CA ILE A 150 -10.09 1.21 -18.71
C ILE A 150 -10.60 0.14 -17.73
N PHE A 151 -10.32 -1.13 -18.01
CA PHE A 151 -10.76 -2.22 -17.15
C PHE A 151 -10.12 -2.12 -15.75
N SER A 152 -8.83 -1.84 -15.66
CA SER A 152 -8.14 -1.64 -14.38
C SER A 152 -8.76 -0.50 -13.57
N PHE A 153 -9.12 0.62 -14.21
CA PHE A 153 -9.79 1.74 -13.56
C PHE A 153 -11.15 1.33 -13.00
N ILE A 154 -11.99 0.68 -13.81
CA ILE A 154 -13.34 0.26 -13.40
C ILE A 154 -13.26 -0.71 -12.20
N PHE A 155 -12.45 -1.77 -12.33
CA PHE A 155 -12.34 -2.78 -11.27
C PHE A 155 -11.69 -2.24 -10.01
N SER A 156 -10.68 -1.37 -10.12
CA SER A 156 -10.06 -0.72 -8.96
C SER A 156 -11.03 0.21 -8.23
N TYR A 157 -11.85 0.96 -8.97
CA TYR A 157 -12.88 1.80 -8.38
C TYR A 157 -13.93 0.99 -7.61
N LEU A 158 -14.43 -0.08 -8.23
CA LEU A 158 -15.40 -0.98 -7.59
C LEU A 158 -14.80 -1.67 -6.36
N ALA A 159 -13.58 -2.17 -6.47
CA ALA A 159 -12.86 -2.81 -5.36
C ALA A 159 -12.63 -1.84 -4.19
N LEU A 160 -12.23 -0.60 -4.45
CA LEU A 160 -12.04 0.42 -3.41
C LEU A 160 -13.36 0.76 -2.72
N LYS A 161 -14.43 0.96 -3.49
CA LYS A 161 -15.77 1.22 -2.95
C LYS A 161 -16.25 0.07 -2.06
N PHE A 162 -16.06 -1.18 -2.51
CA PHE A 162 -16.36 -2.37 -1.73
C PHE A 162 -15.52 -2.43 -0.45
N LEU A 163 -14.21 -2.22 -0.54
CA LEU A 163 -13.28 -2.29 0.58
C LEU A 163 -13.60 -1.25 1.67
N VAL A 164 -13.95 -0.02 1.28
CA VAL A 164 -14.36 1.04 2.23
C VAL A 164 -15.63 0.63 2.95
N LYS A 165 -16.65 0.15 2.21
CA LYS A 165 -17.92 -0.32 2.79
C LYS A 165 -17.70 -1.55 3.70
N PHE A 166 -16.86 -2.48 3.26
CA PHE A 166 -16.50 -3.67 4.05
C PHE A 166 -15.82 -3.29 5.37
N GLY A 167 -14.88 -2.34 5.34
CA GLY A 167 -14.16 -1.86 6.53
C GLY A 167 -15.06 -1.15 7.56
N GLU A 168 -16.25 -0.68 7.16
CA GLU A 168 -17.27 -0.17 8.10
C GLU A 168 -17.97 -1.30 8.85
N LEU A 169 -18.21 -2.42 8.20
CA LEU A 169 -19.08 -3.50 8.68
C LEU A 169 -18.30 -4.65 9.34
N PHE A 170 -17.09 -4.93 8.86
CA PHE A 170 -16.35 -6.13 9.23
C PHE A 170 -14.95 -5.81 9.73
N SER A 171 -14.36 -6.76 10.47
CA SER A 171 -12.94 -6.74 10.83
C SER A 171 -12.05 -7.14 9.65
N PHE A 172 -10.73 -6.87 9.75
CA PHE A 172 -9.76 -7.36 8.76
C PHE A 172 -9.43 -8.84 8.91
N THR A 173 -10.05 -9.55 9.86
CA THR A 173 -9.81 -10.97 10.13
C THR A 173 -9.93 -11.88 8.89
N PRO A 174 -10.97 -11.77 8.02
CA PRO A 174 -11.06 -12.60 6.82
C PRO A 174 -9.87 -12.41 5.88
N TYR A 175 -9.41 -11.16 5.74
CA TYR A 175 -8.25 -10.83 4.92
C TYR A 175 -6.95 -11.37 5.54
N VAL A 176 -6.82 -11.34 6.86
CA VAL A 176 -5.69 -11.95 7.59
C VAL A 176 -5.67 -13.46 7.38
N ILE A 177 -6.80 -14.16 7.52
CA ILE A 177 -6.91 -15.61 7.29
C ILE A 177 -6.48 -15.97 5.88
N TYR A 178 -6.99 -15.26 4.88
CA TYR A 178 -6.56 -15.44 3.48
C TYR A 178 -5.05 -15.31 3.31
N ARG A 179 -4.43 -14.30 3.91
CA ARG A 179 -2.98 -14.08 3.84
C ARG A 179 -2.18 -15.17 4.56
N LEU A 180 -2.63 -15.62 5.72
CA LEU A 180 -2.00 -16.72 6.45
C LEU A 180 -2.06 -18.01 5.63
N PHE A 181 -3.22 -18.32 5.04
CA PHE A 181 -3.35 -19.47 4.16
C PHE A 181 -2.43 -19.39 2.95
N LEU A 182 -2.42 -18.24 2.24
CA LEU A 182 -1.58 -18.04 1.07
C LEU A 182 -0.07 -18.15 1.40
N GLY A 183 0.37 -17.50 2.47
CA GLY A 183 1.77 -17.53 2.89
C GLY A 183 2.22 -18.94 3.32
N SER A 184 1.37 -19.66 4.05
CA SER A 184 1.65 -21.05 4.43
C SER A 184 1.67 -21.98 3.21
N ALA A 185 0.74 -21.83 2.28
CA ALA A 185 0.71 -22.62 1.04
C ALA A 185 1.97 -22.38 0.19
N LEU A 186 2.45 -21.14 0.08
CA LEU A 186 3.69 -20.83 -0.62
C LEU A 186 4.90 -21.52 0.01
N LEU A 187 5.01 -21.55 1.34
CA LEU A 187 6.09 -22.25 2.03
C LEU A 187 5.99 -23.76 1.83
N ILE A 188 4.78 -24.33 1.92
CA ILE A 188 4.57 -25.77 1.71
C ILE A 188 5.01 -26.18 0.30
N VAL A 189 4.58 -25.44 -0.73
CA VAL A 189 4.96 -25.75 -2.15
C VAL A 189 6.46 -25.60 -2.36
N LEU A 190 7.13 -24.73 -1.62
CA LEU A 190 8.56 -24.51 -1.76
C LEU A 190 9.42 -25.65 -1.15
N TYR A 191 8.93 -26.28 -0.07
CA TYR A 191 9.68 -27.29 0.69
C TYR A 191 9.17 -28.73 0.47
N LEU A 192 8.12 -28.92 -0.32
CA LEU A 192 7.67 -30.20 -0.87
C LEU A 192 8.25 -30.48 -2.24
#